data_c6b8b9be64a80c87200e0c32bc82a149
#
_entry.id   c6b8b9be64a80c87200e0c32bc82a149
#
_cell.length_a   1.000
_cell.length_b   1.000
_cell.length_c   1.000
_cell.angle_alpha   90.00
_cell.angle_beta   90.00
_cell.angle_gamma   90.00
#
_symmetry.space_group_name_H-M   'P 1'
#
loop_
_entity.id
_entity.type
_entity.pdbx_description
1 polymer ?
#
loop_
_entity_poly.entity_id
_entity_poly.type
_entity_poly.pdbx_seq_one_letter_code
_entity_poly.pdbx_strand_id
1 'polypeptide(L)'
;EIVDSLVGSEMCIRDRLAIMPVVLVSGGLGIFAYLTGNINFSEYLLIPFIKDAGEITIFIGAIIGSGLGFLWFNTYPAQVFMGDVGALSLGAAVGLIAIIVRQEIVLIIMGGIFVLEAMSVIIQVLSYKLRKKRVFLMAPFHHHFEQKGWAEPKVVVRFWIISFILILVGLATLKLR
;
A
#
# COMPACT_ATOMS: atom_id res chain seq x y z
N GLU A 1 -13.92 5.17 28.41
CA GLU A 1 -12.53 5.70 28.29
C GLU A 1 -11.53 4.64 27.86
N ILE A 2 -11.49 3.42 28.50
CA ILE A 2 -10.53 2.36 28.12
C ILE A 2 -10.84 1.78 26.73
N VAL A 3 -12.10 1.60 26.39
CA VAL A 3 -12.55 1.07 25.07
C VAL A 3 -12.25 2.09 23.96
N ASP A 4 -12.51 3.37 24.21
CA ASP A 4 -12.23 4.44 23.23
C ASP A 4 -10.73 4.64 22.99
N SER A 5 -9.89 4.44 24.02
CA SER A 5 -8.43 4.50 23.85
C SER A 5 -7.88 3.30 23.07
N LEU A 6 -8.46 2.10 23.22
CA LEU A 6 -8.08 0.90 22.48
C LEU A 6 -8.51 0.99 21.01
N VAL A 7 -9.74 1.42 20.74
CA VAL A 7 -10.26 1.62 19.37
C VAL A 7 -9.45 2.71 18.65
N GLY A 8 -9.11 3.80 19.34
CA GLY A 8 -8.27 4.86 18.78
C GLY A 8 -6.85 4.38 18.45
N SER A 9 -6.25 3.51 19.26
CA SER A 9 -4.91 2.99 18.99
C SER A 9 -4.88 2.04 17.80
N GLU A 10 -5.87 1.13 17.67
CA GLU A 10 -5.97 0.20 16.54
C GLU A 10 -6.18 0.93 15.20
N MET A 11 -7.03 1.95 15.16
CA MET A 11 -7.22 2.78 13.98
C MET A 11 -5.92 3.51 13.56
N CYS A 12 -5.17 4.04 14.54
CA CYS A 12 -3.89 4.67 14.31
C CYS A 12 -2.85 3.78 13.65
N ILE A 13 -2.76 2.51 14.10
CA ILE A 13 -1.81 1.54 13.58
C ILE A 13 -2.14 1.21 12.14
N ARG A 14 -3.42 0.90 11.87
CA ARG A 14 -3.91 0.57 10.54
C ARG A 14 -3.65 1.71 9.55
N ASP A 15 -3.94 2.95 9.94
CA ASP A 15 -3.74 4.11 9.09
C ASP A 15 -2.26 4.35 8.79
N ARG A 16 -1.38 4.28 9.79
CA ARG A 16 0.08 4.40 9.61
C ARG A 16 0.65 3.28 8.77
N LEU A 17 0.18 2.04 9.00
CA LEU A 17 0.63 0.89 8.24
C LEU A 17 0.22 0.99 6.76
N ALA A 18 -0.95 1.56 6.46
CA ALA A 18 -1.48 1.64 5.10
C ALA A 18 -0.92 2.83 4.31
N ILE A 19 -0.81 4.03 4.93
CA ILE A 19 -0.53 5.26 4.18
C ILE A 19 0.87 5.28 3.56
N MET A 20 1.90 4.82 4.26
CA MET A 20 3.25 4.81 3.72
C MET A 20 3.42 3.87 2.52
N PRO A 21 2.92 2.62 2.54
CA PRO A 21 2.86 1.78 1.35
C PRO A 21 2.08 2.43 0.19
N VAL A 22 0.95 3.11 0.44
CA VAL A 22 0.21 3.85 -0.60
C VAL A 22 1.08 4.93 -1.22
N VAL A 23 1.75 5.76 -0.42
CA VAL A 23 2.67 6.80 -0.90
C VAL A 23 3.79 6.20 -1.75
N LEU A 24 4.40 5.12 -1.27
CA LEU A 24 5.48 4.44 -1.97
C LEU A 24 5.02 3.80 -3.28
N VAL A 25 3.89 3.08 -3.28
CA VAL A 25 3.32 2.46 -4.49
C VAL A 25 2.91 3.53 -5.51
N SER A 26 2.28 4.62 -5.05
CA SER A 26 1.95 5.77 -5.90
C SER A 26 3.20 6.36 -6.54
N GLY A 27 4.29 6.51 -5.78
CA GLY A 27 5.58 6.97 -6.29
C GLY A 27 6.14 6.05 -7.38
N GLY A 28 6.10 4.74 -7.15
CA GLY A 28 6.51 3.75 -8.15
C GLY A 28 5.67 3.80 -9.41
N LEU A 29 4.34 3.85 -9.28
CA LEU A 29 3.43 4.02 -10.44
C LEU A 29 3.64 5.37 -11.14
N GLY A 30 4.02 6.42 -10.41
CA GLY A 30 4.39 7.72 -10.99
C GLY A 30 5.60 7.64 -11.91
N ILE A 31 6.61 6.87 -11.54
CA ILE A 31 7.77 6.60 -12.40
C ILE A 31 7.30 5.88 -13.68
N PHE A 32 6.46 4.84 -13.56
CA PHE A 32 5.90 4.15 -14.71
C PHE A 32 5.08 5.11 -15.61
N ALA A 33 4.22 5.95 -15.02
CA ALA A 33 3.41 6.92 -15.75
C ALA A 33 4.27 7.91 -16.54
N TYR A 34 5.34 8.41 -15.93
CA TYR A 34 6.28 9.31 -16.59
C TYR A 34 7.02 8.64 -17.75
N LEU A 35 7.50 7.40 -17.54
CA LEU A 35 8.24 6.65 -18.57
C LEU A 35 7.35 6.23 -19.73
N THR A 36 6.12 5.78 -19.49
CA THR A 36 5.16 5.39 -20.53
C THR A 36 4.58 6.59 -21.28
N GLY A 37 4.53 7.76 -20.65
CA GLY A 37 4.08 9.01 -21.26
C GLY A 37 5.11 9.71 -22.15
N ASN A 38 6.38 9.26 -22.17
CA ASN A 38 7.44 9.84 -22.96
C ASN A 38 7.89 8.88 -24.06
N ILE A 39 7.84 9.33 -25.33
CA ILE A 39 8.17 8.51 -26.50
C ILE A 39 9.60 7.98 -26.42
N ASN A 40 10.59 8.83 -26.08
CA ASN A 40 11.99 8.43 -26.07
C ASN A 40 12.27 7.33 -25.03
N PHE A 41 11.67 7.44 -23.84
CA PHE A 41 11.83 6.43 -22.77
C PHE A 41 11.04 5.16 -23.08
N SER A 42 9.86 5.26 -23.67
CA SER A 42 9.04 4.08 -24.01
C SER A 42 9.70 3.24 -25.09
N GLU A 43 10.31 3.86 -26.11
CA GLU A 43 11.10 3.14 -27.15
C GLU A 43 12.35 2.50 -26.56
N TYR A 44 13.09 3.22 -25.72
CA TYR A 44 14.31 2.68 -25.10
C TYR A 44 14.03 1.49 -24.18
N LEU A 45 12.92 1.53 -23.43
CA LEU A 45 12.55 0.48 -22.48
C LEU A 45 11.66 -0.61 -23.08
N LEU A 46 11.28 -0.49 -24.37
CA LEU A 46 10.36 -1.39 -25.07
C LEU A 46 9.01 -1.54 -24.37
N ILE A 47 8.54 -0.47 -23.72
CA ILE A 47 7.23 -0.41 -23.06
C ILE A 47 6.21 0.30 -23.96
N PRO A 48 4.91 -0.01 -23.84
CA PRO A 48 3.90 0.65 -24.65
C PRO A 48 3.83 2.15 -24.31
N PHE A 49 3.92 2.99 -25.36
CA PHE A 49 3.69 4.43 -25.23
C PHE A 49 2.20 4.68 -24.98
N ILE A 50 1.89 5.46 -23.95
CA ILE A 50 0.52 5.86 -23.60
C ILE A 50 0.49 7.39 -23.62
N LYS A 51 -0.23 7.93 -24.64
CA LYS A 51 -0.40 9.38 -24.78
C LYS A 51 -1.02 9.96 -23.50
N ASP A 52 -0.52 11.10 -23.06
CA ASP A 52 -0.98 11.88 -21.92
C ASP A 52 -0.85 11.17 -20.54
N ALA A 53 -0.24 9.97 -20.48
CA ALA A 53 0.01 9.28 -19.21
C ALA A 53 0.94 10.07 -18.28
N GLY A 54 1.82 10.90 -18.83
CA GLY A 54 2.71 11.78 -18.06
C GLY A 54 1.96 12.79 -17.19
N GLU A 55 0.76 13.23 -17.57
CA GLU A 55 -0.03 14.19 -16.81
C GLU A 55 -0.59 13.59 -15.50
N ILE A 56 -0.80 12.26 -15.46
CA ILE A 56 -1.22 11.55 -14.26
C ILE A 56 -0.20 11.71 -13.12
N THR A 57 1.06 11.98 -13.46
CA THR A 57 2.13 12.23 -12.47
C THR A 57 1.81 13.42 -11.56
N ILE A 58 1.06 14.42 -12.04
CA ILE A 58 0.60 15.55 -11.23
C ILE A 58 -0.37 15.06 -10.14
N PHE A 59 -1.33 14.24 -10.53
CA PHE A 59 -2.30 13.66 -9.60
C PHE A 59 -1.61 12.74 -8.57
N ILE A 60 -0.65 11.95 -9.03
CA ILE A 60 0.17 11.10 -8.16
C ILE A 60 0.97 11.93 -7.16
N GLY A 61 1.55 13.06 -7.62
CA GLY A 61 2.23 14.02 -6.76
C GLY A 61 1.32 14.57 -5.65
N ALA A 62 0.06 14.84 -5.97
CA ALA A 62 -0.93 15.27 -4.98
C ALA A 62 -1.24 14.17 -3.95
N ILE A 63 -1.36 12.89 -4.39
CA ILE A 63 -1.54 11.75 -3.47
C ILE A 63 -0.34 11.60 -2.55
N ILE A 64 0.89 11.68 -3.08
CA ILE A 64 2.10 11.58 -2.28
C ILE A 64 2.17 12.71 -1.26
N GLY A 65 1.95 13.95 -1.69
CA GLY A 65 2.00 15.12 -0.82
C GLY A 65 0.94 15.06 0.29
N SER A 66 -0.31 14.70 -0.05
CA SER A 66 -1.38 14.54 0.94
C SER A 66 -1.11 13.38 1.90
N GLY A 67 -0.59 12.25 1.40
CA GLY A 67 -0.22 11.10 2.21
C GLY A 67 0.90 11.39 3.21
N LEU A 68 1.95 12.11 2.79
CA LEU A 68 3.03 12.55 3.67
C LEU A 68 2.54 13.58 4.70
N GLY A 69 1.70 14.53 4.27
CA GLY A 69 1.05 15.49 5.18
C GLY A 69 0.17 14.80 6.22
N PHE A 70 -0.63 13.83 5.81
CA PHE A 70 -1.42 13.02 6.73
C PHE A 70 -0.53 12.27 7.73
N LEU A 71 0.54 11.62 7.24
CA LEU A 71 1.47 10.87 8.08
C LEU A 71 2.14 11.75 9.14
N TRP A 72 2.43 13.00 8.81
CA TRP A 72 3.00 13.97 9.75
C TRP A 72 2.11 14.17 10.98
N PHE A 73 0.80 14.27 10.79
CA PHE A 73 -0.16 14.44 11.90
C PHE A 73 -0.64 13.12 12.53
N ASN A 74 -0.43 11.99 11.84
CA ASN A 74 -0.80 10.67 12.34
C ASN A 74 0.35 9.95 13.09
N THR A 75 1.57 10.55 13.17
CA THR A 75 2.63 10.04 14.03
C THR A 75 2.20 10.05 15.50
N TYR A 76 2.81 9.17 16.28
CA TYR A 76 2.44 9.02 17.70
C TYR A 76 2.77 10.27 18.53
N PRO A 77 1.83 10.82 19.34
CA PRO A 77 0.41 10.45 19.45
C PRO A 77 -0.41 10.98 18.26
N ALA A 78 -1.29 10.14 17.67
CA ALA A 78 -2.04 10.52 16.47
C ALA A 78 -3.05 11.62 16.77
N GLN A 79 -3.06 12.64 15.91
CA GLN A 79 -3.96 13.79 15.98
C GLN A 79 -5.11 13.66 14.97
N VAL A 80 -4.93 12.89 13.90
CA VAL A 80 -5.88 12.74 12.79
C VAL A 80 -6.01 11.27 12.40
N PHE A 81 -7.23 10.84 12.07
CA PHE A 81 -7.55 9.50 11.59
C PHE A 81 -8.13 9.58 10.18
N MET A 82 -7.79 8.62 9.32
CA MET A 82 -8.24 8.59 7.93
C MET A 82 -9.68 8.08 7.79
N GLY A 83 -10.04 7.08 8.57
CA GLY A 83 -11.31 6.38 8.46
C GLY A 83 -11.45 5.56 7.17
N ASP A 84 -12.58 4.85 7.03
CA ASP A 84 -12.81 3.95 5.91
C ASP A 84 -13.01 4.69 4.57
N VAL A 85 -13.59 5.88 4.58
CA VAL A 85 -13.82 6.68 3.37
C VAL A 85 -12.48 7.08 2.72
N GLY A 86 -11.51 7.53 3.53
CA GLY A 86 -10.19 7.90 3.05
C GLY A 86 -9.42 6.68 2.53
N ALA A 87 -9.47 5.57 3.24
CA ALA A 87 -8.79 4.34 2.84
C ALA A 87 -9.33 3.78 1.52
N LEU A 88 -10.66 3.75 1.33
CA LEU A 88 -11.30 3.29 0.10
C LEU A 88 -11.00 4.20 -1.09
N SER A 89 -11.05 5.53 -0.89
CA SER A 89 -10.76 6.48 -1.97
C SER A 89 -9.30 6.40 -2.44
N LEU A 90 -8.34 6.26 -1.52
CA LEU A 90 -6.93 6.07 -1.87
C LEU A 90 -6.69 4.74 -2.59
N GLY A 91 -7.29 3.65 -2.11
CA GLY A 91 -7.21 2.34 -2.77
C GLY A 91 -7.77 2.37 -4.19
N ALA A 92 -8.92 3.01 -4.39
CA ALA A 92 -9.53 3.21 -5.70
C ALA A 92 -8.65 4.06 -6.63
N ALA A 93 -8.07 5.16 -6.11
CA ALA A 93 -7.18 6.02 -6.88
C ALA A 93 -5.92 5.27 -7.35
N VAL A 94 -5.25 4.52 -6.46
CA VAL A 94 -4.07 3.72 -6.82
C VAL A 94 -4.41 2.63 -7.84
N GLY A 95 -5.53 1.94 -7.66
CA GLY A 95 -6.01 0.94 -8.61
C GLY A 95 -6.31 1.53 -10.00
N LEU A 96 -6.98 2.68 -10.05
CA LEU A 96 -7.28 3.39 -11.30
C LEU A 96 -5.99 3.84 -12.02
N ILE A 97 -5.02 4.39 -11.29
CA ILE A 97 -3.72 4.78 -11.85
C ILE A 97 -3.03 3.57 -12.50
N ALA A 98 -3.01 2.42 -11.82
CA ALA A 98 -2.38 1.21 -12.34
C ALA A 98 -3.04 0.71 -13.64
N ILE A 99 -4.37 0.81 -13.74
CA ILE A 99 -5.13 0.46 -14.97
C ILE A 99 -4.77 1.42 -16.11
N ILE A 100 -4.74 2.74 -15.85
CA ILE A 100 -4.42 3.74 -16.87
C ILE A 100 -3.00 3.55 -17.40
N VAL A 101 -2.05 3.28 -16.51
CA VAL A 101 -0.63 3.03 -16.85
C VAL A 101 -0.42 1.60 -17.38
N ARG A 102 -1.45 0.75 -17.39
CA ARG A 102 -1.40 -0.68 -17.80
C ARG A 102 -0.37 -1.50 -17.02
N GLN A 103 -0.28 -1.27 -15.71
CA GLN A 103 0.69 -1.93 -14.83
C GLN A 103 -0.02 -2.69 -13.68
N GLU A 104 -1.13 -3.37 -13.98
CA GLU A 104 -1.95 -4.07 -12.98
C GLU A 104 -1.16 -5.20 -12.28
N ILE A 105 -0.38 -5.96 -13.06
CA ILE A 105 0.44 -7.07 -12.52
C ILE A 105 1.56 -6.51 -11.63
N VAL A 106 2.17 -5.41 -12.05
CA VAL A 106 3.22 -4.75 -11.26
C VAL A 106 2.64 -4.19 -9.97
N LEU A 107 1.39 -3.67 -10.00
CA LEU A 107 0.70 -3.23 -8.79
C LEU A 107 0.56 -4.36 -7.75
N ILE A 108 0.28 -5.60 -8.18
CA ILE A 108 0.19 -6.74 -7.26
C ILE A 108 1.52 -6.98 -6.55
N ILE A 109 2.64 -6.83 -7.26
CA ILE A 109 3.99 -6.98 -6.69
C ILE A 109 4.29 -5.82 -5.75
N MET A 110 4.14 -4.57 -6.22
CA MET A 110 4.46 -3.37 -5.44
C MET A 110 3.55 -3.22 -4.23
N GLY A 111 2.26 -3.54 -4.38
CA GLY A 111 1.25 -3.56 -3.32
C GLY A 111 1.19 -4.86 -2.52
N GLY A 112 2.23 -5.70 -2.58
CA GLY A 112 2.22 -7.04 -1.97
C GLY A 112 1.90 -7.07 -0.49
N ILE A 113 2.16 -5.98 0.25
CA ILE A 113 1.74 -5.86 1.67
C ILE A 113 0.22 -5.89 1.79
N PHE A 114 -0.51 -5.14 0.94
CA PHE A 114 -1.98 -5.16 0.95
C PHE A 114 -2.52 -6.53 0.54
N VAL A 115 -1.87 -7.17 -0.44
CA VAL A 115 -2.20 -8.54 -0.85
C VAL A 115 -1.99 -9.52 0.30
N LEU A 116 -0.88 -9.44 1.02
CA LEU A 116 -0.59 -10.29 2.18
C LEU A 116 -1.63 -10.10 3.30
N GLU A 117 -2.00 -8.85 3.61
CA GLU A 117 -3.03 -8.54 4.60
C GLU A 117 -4.39 -9.14 4.21
N ALA A 118 -4.84 -8.92 2.97
CA ALA A 118 -6.10 -9.46 2.46
C ALA A 118 -6.08 -10.99 2.44
N MET A 119 -5.00 -11.61 1.94
CA MET A 119 -4.86 -13.07 1.88
C MET A 119 -4.85 -13.70 3.27
N SER A 120 -4.25 -13.05 4.27
CA SER A 120 -4.25 -13.54 5.64
C SER A 120 -5.66 -13.68 6.22
N VAL A 121 -6.53 -12.71 5.92
CA VAL A 121 -7.94 -12.74 6.33
C VAL A 121 -8.69 -13.84 5.60
N ILE A 122 -8.53 -13.94 4.27
CA ILE A 122 -9.18 -14.97 3.45
C ILE A 122 -8.80 -16.37 3.94
N ILE A 123 -7.50 -16.63 4.14
CA ILE A 123 -6.98 -17.92 4.62
C ILE A 123 -7.54 -18.25 6.01
N GLN A 124 -7.56 -17.26 6.92
CA GLN A 124 -8.08 -17.44 8.26
C GLN A 124 -9.55 -17.80 8.26
N VAL A 125 -10.39 -17.06 7.51
CA VAL A 125 -11.83 -17.30 7.41
C VAL A 125 -12.12 -18.64 6.76
N LEU A 126 -11.41 -18.97 5.68
CA LEU A 126 -11.59 -20.24 4.96
C LEU A 126 -11.20 -21.43 5.84
N SER A 127 -10.07 -21.37 6.53
CA SER A 127 -9.62 -22.40 7.45
C SER A 127 -10.60 -22.60 8.61
N TYR A 128 -11.13 -21.49 9.16
CA TYR A 128 -12.11 -21.57 10.25
C TYR A 128 -13.43 -22.18 9.80
N LYS A 129 -13.91 -21.85 8.58
CA LYS A 129 -15.13 -22.45 8.02
C LYS A 129 -14.96 -23.94 7.72
N LEU A 130 -13.80 -24.35 7.15
CA LEU A 130 -13.58 -25.72 6.71
C LEU A 130 -13.12 -26.65 7.84
N ARG A 131 -12.21 -26.17 8.71
CA ARG A 131 -11.51 -27.01 9.69
C ARG A 131 -11.79 -26.61 11.13
N LYS A 132 -12.51 -25.51 11.38
CA LYS A 132 -12.73 -24.90 12.71
C LYS A 132 -11.42 -24.66 13.50
N LYS A 133 -10.29 -24.53 12.79
CA LYS A 133 -8.97 -24.24 13.37
C LYS A 133 -8.44 -22.91 12.84
N ARG A 134 -7.82 -22.13 13.73
CA ARG A 134 -7.14 -20.89 13.38
C ARG A 134 -5.75 -21.21 12.81
N VAL A 135 -5.38 -20.58 11.68
CA VAL A 135 -4.03 -20.67 11.09
C VAL A 135 -3.13 -19.62 11.74
N PHE A 136 -3.64 -18.40 11.86
CA PHE A 136 -2.95 -17.30 12.53
C PHE A 136 -3.55 -17.07 13.91
N LEU A 137 -2.77 -16.51 14.83
CA LEU A 137 -3.26 -16.14 16.17
C LEU A 137 -4.41 -15.14 16.03
N MET A 138 -4.24 -14.15 15.17
CA MET A 138 -5.24 -13.18 14.78
C MET A 138 -5.03 -12.76 13.33
N ALA A 139 -6.07 -12.45 12.58
CA ALA A 139 -6.04 -11.79 11.27
C ALA A 139 -6.65 -10.39 11.41
N PRO A 140 -6.15 -9.40 10.67
CA PRO A 140 -5.08 -9.38 9.66
C PRO A 140 -3.66 -9.67 10.19
N PHE A 141 -2.67 -9.79 9.29
CA PHE A 141 -1.35 -10.32 9.59
C PHE A 141 -0.53 -9.46 10.58
N HIS A 142 -0.73 -8.14 10.61
CA HIS A 142 -0.07 -7.26 11.57
C HIS A 142 -0.46 -7.60 13.03
N HIS A 143 -1.72 -7.91 13.31
CA HIS A 143 -2.18 -8.33 14.65
C HIS A 143 -1.56 -9.66 15.11
N HIS A 144 -1.21 -10.53 14.16
CA HIS A 144 -0.48 -11.76 14.51
C HIS A 144 0.88 -11.47 15.15
N PHE A 145 1.60 -10.45 14.69
CA PHE A 145 2.89 -10.05 15.26
C PHE A 145 2.73 -9.30 16.58
N GLU A 146 1.69 -8.49 16.73
CA GLU A 146 1.37 -7.81 17.98
C GLU A 146 1.08 -8.82 19.09
N GLN A 147 0.29 -9.86 18.79
CA GLN A 147 0.03 -10.94 19.74
C GLN A 147 1.27 -11.80 20.07
N LYS A 148 2.30 -11.77 19.21
CA LYS A 148 3.62 -12.35 19.53
C LYS A 148 4.48 -11.44 20.41
N GLY A 149 3.96 -10.30 20.86
CA GLY A 149 4.66 -9.37 21.77
C GLY A 149 5.59 -8.38 21.03
N TRP A 150 5.41 -8.16 19.72
CA TRP A 150 6.16 -7.11 19.04
C TRP A 150 5.52 -5.76 19.31
N ALA A 151 6.34 -4.75 19.61
CA ALA A 151 5.87 -3.39 19.76
C ALA A 151 5.31 -2.87 18.42
N GLU A 152 4.18 -2.19 18.45
CA GLU A 152 3.47 -1.62 17.29
C GLU A 152 4.38 -0.84 16.32
N PRO A 153 5.22 0.10 16.79
CA PRO A 153 6.10 0.84 15.88
C PRO A 153 7.07 -0.06 15.12
N LYS A 154 7.48 -1.17 15.74
CA LYS A 154 8.39 -2.14 15.12
C LYS A 154 7.70 -2.91 13.99
N VAL A 155 6.42 -3.23 14.13
CA VAL A 155 5.61 -3.87 13.08
C VAL A 155 5.47 -2.90 11.90
N VAL A 156 5.02 -1.68 12.16
CA VAL A 156 4.81 -0.64 11.15
C VAL A 156 6.08 -0.38 10.32
N VAL A 157 7.22 -0.13 10.96
CA VAL A 157 8.48 0.16 10.27
C VAL A 157 8.94 -1.04 9.42
N ARG A 158 8.79 -2.27 9.90
CA ARG A 158 9.15 -3.47 9.13
C ARG A 158 8.28 -3.63 7.89
N PHE A 159 6.99 -3.36 7.98
CA PHE A 159 6.09 -3.37 6.84
C PHE A 159 6.44 -2.29 5.81
N TRP A 160 6.86 -1.10 6.26
CA TRP A 160 7.36 -0.05 5.37
C TRP A 160 8.62 -0.46 4.61
N ILE A 161 9.56 -1.11 5.31
CA ILE A 161 10.78 -1.63 4.68
C ILE A 161 10.45 -2.69 3.64
N ILE A 162 9.54 -3.62 3.95
CA ILE A 162 9.11 -4.65 2.99
C ILE A 162 8.42 -4.00 1.79
N SER A 163 7.53 -3.02 2.00
CA SER A 163 6.89 -2.27 0.91
C SER A 163 7.92 -1.59 0.02
N PHE A 164 8.93 -0.96 0.60
CA PHE A 164 10.01 -0.34 -0.17
C PHE A 164 10.78 -1.34 -1.03
N ILE A 165 11.12 -2.51 -0.48
CA ILE A 165 11.78 -3.60 -1.24
C ILE A 165 10.87 -4.07 -2.38
N LEU A 166 9.58 -4.28 -2.14
CA LEU A 166 8.63 -4.71 -3.16
C LEU A 166 8.49 -3.70 -4.31
N ILE A 167 8.58 -2.39 -4.01
CA ILE A 167 8.58 -1.35 -5.03
C ILE A 167 9.86 -1.41 -5.87
N LEU A 168 11.02 -1.60 -5.25
CA LEU A 168 12.26 -1.77 -6.00
C LEU A 168 12.20 -3.01 -6.92
N VAL A 169 11.62 -4.11 -6.45
CA VAL A 169 11.36 -5.30 -7.28
C VAL A 169 10.41 -4.96 -8.42
N GLY A 170 9.31 -4.25 -8.16
CA GLY A 170 8.37 -3.79 -9.18
C GLY A 170 9.04 -2.90 -10.23
N LEU A 171 9.87 -1.94 -9.82
CA LEU A 171 10.63 -1.09 -10.74
C LEU A 171 11.67 -1.89 -11.54
N ALA A 172 12.28 -2.92 -10.96
CA ALA A 172 13.21 -3.78 -11.69
C ALA A 172 12.55 -4.52 -12.86
N THR A 173 11.23 -4.75 -12.82
CA THR A 173 10.48 -5.36 -13.93
C THR A 173 10.45 -4.49 -15.19
N LEU A 174 10.73 -3.18 -15.10
CA LEU A 174 10.84 -2.27 -16.26
C LEU A 174 11.84 -2.76 -17.30
N LYS A 175 12.90 -3.43 -16.87
CA LYS A 175 13.98 -3.87 -17.77
C LYS A 175 13.88 -5.37 -18.13
N LEU A 176 12.93 -6.10 -17.56
CA LEU A 176 12.76 -7.54 -17.81
C LEU A 176 11.76 -7.87 -18.94
N ARG A 177 11.25 -6.83 -19.60
CA ARG A 177 10.30 -6.94 -20.72
C ARG A 177 10.96 -6.77 -22.07
#